data_7fad9f43db49da94fb50b0d885af6e40
#
_entry.id   7fad9f43db49da94fb50b0d885af6e40
#
_cell.length_a   1.000
_cell.length_b   1.000
_cell.length_c   1.000
_cell.angle_alpha   90.00
_cell.angle_beta   90.00
_cell.angle_gamma   90.00
#
_symmetry.space_group_name_H-M   'P 1'
#
loop_
_entity.id
_entity.type
_entity.pdbx_description
1 polymer ?
#
loop_
_entity_poly.entity_id
_entity_poly.type
_entity_poly.pdbx_seq_one_letter_code
_entity_poly.pdbx_strand_id
1 'polypeptide(L)'
;VNVILTDLSRDIWGYVSLGYLRQRALEQEVGSSTMPHKVNPIDFENAEGNLGVANALLRHFSDKLPISRWQRDLTDSTVLRNVGVALGHSLIAWRALGRGLQKVAADPVRLDADVGNAWEVLGEAVQTVLRASGAPGGYERLKDFTRGRAIDAATLQQFIDTLPLPAAERERLKALRPETYVGLAATLARQIGD
;
A
#
# COMPACT_ATOMS: atom_id res chain seq x y z
N VAL A 1 1.88 -17.18 3.52
CA VAL A 1 2.66 -16.14 4.24
C VAL A 1 3.61 -15.44 3.28
N ASN A 2 4.57 -16.15 2.67
CA ASN A 2 5.64 -15.52 1.86
C ASN A 2 5.14 -14.63 0.71
N VAL A 3 4.05 -14.99 0.03
CA VAL A 3 3.47 -14.18 -1.04
C VAL A 3 2.98 -12.83 -0.51
N ILE A 4 2.29 -12.83 0.64
CA ILE A 4 1.82 -11.60 1.31
C ILE A 4 3.01 -10.71 1.70
N LEU A 5 4.09 -11.32 2.20
CA LEU A 5 5.29 -10.57 2.59
C LEU A 5 6.08 -10.04 1.39
N THR A 6 6.01 -10.72 0.24
CA THR A 6 6.55 -10.20 -1.02
C THR A 6 5.81 -8.94 -1.46
N ASP A 7 4.49 -8.97 -1.37
CA ASP A 7 3.63 -7.82 -1.68
C ASP A 7 3.96 -6.64 -0.76
N LEU A 8 3.97 -6.86 0.56
CA LEU A 8 4.40 -5.87 1.54
C LEU A 8 5.78 -5.27 1.23
N SER A 9 6.76 -6.12 0.83
CA SER A 9 8.10 -5.63 0.50
C SER A 9 8.09 -4.64 -0.66
N ARG A 10 7.30 -4.92 -1.68
CA ARG A 10 7.13 -4.08 -2.87
C ARG A 10 6.40 -2.79 -2.55
N ASP A 11 5.35 -2.86 -1.75
CA ASP A 11 4.58 -1.70 -1.34
C ASP A 11 5.44 -0.72 -0.54
N ILE A 12 6.17 -1.20 0.47
CA ILE A 12 7.06 -0.36 1.26
C ILE A 12 8.17 0.24 0.37
N TRP A 13 8.77 -0.56 -0.52
CA TRP A 13 9.74 -0.07 -1.49
C TRP A 13 9.15 1.07 -2.35
N GLY A 14 7.93 0.89 -2.83
CA GLY A 14 7.19 1.89 -3.59
C GLY A 14 6.94 3.17 -2.79
N TYR A 15 6.46 3.05 -1.55
CA TYR A 15 6.22 4.21 -0.67
C TYR A 15 7.51 4.97 -0.32
N VAL A 16 8.62 4.27 -0.14
CA VAL A 16 9.94 4.92 0.03
C VAL A 16 10.35 5.65 -1.25
N SER A 17 10.14 5.03 -2.41
CA SER A 17 10.43 5.63 -3.72
C SER A 17 9.61 6.91 -3.99
N LEU A 18 8.34 6.94 -3.57
CA LEU A 18 7.45 8.10 -3.67
C LEU A 18 7.71 9.18 -2.58
N GLY A 19 8.52 8.85 -1.59
CA GLY A 19 8.83 9.72 -0.46
C GLY A 19 7.75 9.74 0.62
N TYR A 20 6.75 8.85 0.59
CA TYR A 20 5.73 8.73 1.63
C TYR A 20 6.27 8.11 2.91
N LEU A 21 7.26 7.22 2.76
CA LEU A 21 8.03 6.69 3.86
C LEU A 21 9.49 7.16 3.74
N ARG A 22 10.06 7.58 4.86
CA ARG A 22 11.49 7.90 4.98
C ARG A 22 12.20 6.77 5.70
N GLN A 23 13.38 6.39 5.21
CA GLN A 23 14.27 5.51 5.95
C GLN A 23 15.12 6.32 6.93
N ARG A 24 15.23 5.83 8.15
CA ARG A 24 16.19 6.33 9.12
C ARG A 24 17.55 5.73 8.79
N ALA A 25 18.53 6.56 8.48
CA ALA A 25 19.90 6.12 8.35
C ALA A 25 20.43 5.71 9.74
N LEU A 26 20.92 4.49 9.86
CA LEU A 26 21.67 4.08 11.04
C LEU A 26 23.15 4.47 10.84
N GLU A 27 23.82 4.99 11.87
CA GLU A 27 25.20 5.48 11.80
C GLU A 27 26.21 4.45 11.26
N GLN A 28 25.85 3.17 11.28
CA GLN A 28 26.70 2.06 10.84
C GLN A 28 26.37 1.54 9.43
N GLU A 29 25.32 2.07 8.78
CA GLU A 29 24.93 1.66 7.43
C GLU A 29 25.50 2.64 6.41
N VAL A 30 26.49 2.18 5.66
CA VAL A 30 27.00 2.90 4.49
C VAL A 30 25.97 2.69 3.37
N GLY A 31 25.40 3.77 2.85
CA GLY A 31 24.51 3.74 1.67
C GLY A 31 25.21 3.12 0.46
N SER A 32 25.16 3.71 -0.70
CA SER A 32 25.98 3.31 -1.84
C SER A 32 27.45 3.75 -1.62
N SER A 33 28.41 2.91 -1.93
CA SER A 33 29.83 3.29 -1.94
C SER A 33 30.14 4.46 -2.90
N THR A 34 29.28 4.66 -3.89
CA THR A 34 29.41 5.72 -4.91
C THR A 34 28.56 6.96 -4.58
N MET A 35 27.46 6.79 -3.84
CA MET A 35 26.54 7.86 -3.47
C MET A 35 26.17 7.73 -1.98
N PRO A 36 26.99 8.25 -1.05
CA PRO A 36 26.78 8.07 0.40
C PRO A 36 25.46 8.64 0.93
N HIS A 37 24.86 9.62 0.22
CA HIS A 37 23.58 10.23 0.56
C HIS A 37 22.35 9.39 0.13
N LYS A 38 22.57 8.34 -0.66
CA LYS A 38 21.47 7.49 -1.15
C LYS A 38 21.20 6.38 -0.15
N VAL A 39 20.08 6.47 0.53
CA VAL A 39 19.59 5.41 1.43
C VAL A 39 18.61 4.54 0.64
N ASN A 40 18.99 3.29 0.36
CA ASN A 40 18.14 2.33 -0.33
C ASN A 40 17.34 1.49 0.69
N PRO A 41 16.10 1.06 0.35
CA PRO A 41 15.31 0.16 1.20
C PRO A 41 15.80 -1.30 1.10
N ILE A 42 17.09 -1.52 1.36
CA ILE A 42 17.82 -2.76 1.12
C ILE A 42 17.25 -3.96 1.88
N ASP A 43 16.69 -3.74 3.08
CA ASP A 43 16.06 -4.80 3.86
C ASP A 43 14.84 -5.38 3.14
N PHE A 44 14.05 -4.54 2.45
CA PHE A 44 12.88 -4.96 1.68
C PHE A 44 13.28 -5.63 0.36
N GLU A 45 14.31 -5.12 -0.31
CA GLU A 45 14.88 -5.75 -1.50
C GLU A 45 15.46 -7.14 -1.18
N ASN A 46 16.20 -7.25 -0.07
CA ASN A 46 16.73 -8.52 0.42
C ASN A 46 15.60 -9.50 0.77
N ALA A 47 14.54 -9.02 1.42
CA ALA A 47 13.38 -9.84 1.74
C ALA A 47 12.70 -10.36 0.48
N GLU A 48 12.41 -9.49 -0.49
CA GLU A 48 11.76 -9.88 -1.74
C GLU A 48 12.55 -10.97 -2.48
N GLY A 49 13.86 -10.78 -2.62
CA GLY A 49 14.72 -11.74 -3.27
C GLY A 49 14.72 -13.12 -2.59
N ASN A 50 14.87 -13.15 -1.27
CA ASN A 50 14.85 -14.40 -0.50
C ASN A 50 13.46 -15.07 -0.52
N LEU A 51 12.37 -14.31 -0.44
CA LEU A 51 11.01 -14.84 -0.58
C LEU A 51 10.78 -15.48 -1.95
N GLY A 52 11.31 -14.87 -3.01
CA GLY A 52 11.24 -15.42 -4.36
C GLY A 52 11.90 -16.79 -4.46
N VAL A 53 13.12 -16.93 -3.94
CA VAL A 53 13.86 -18.20 -3.91
C VAL A 53 13.10 -19.24 -3.08
N ALA A 54 12.66 -18.87 -1.87
CA ALA A 54 11.89 -19.75 -0.99
C ALA A 54 10.62 -20.26 -1.68
N ASN A 55 9.85 -19.38 -2.31
CA ASN A 55 8.62 -19.72 -2.99
C ASN A 55 8.84 -20.66 -4.19
N ALA A 56 9.92 -20.48 -4.94
CA ALA A 56 10.28 -21.37 -6.04
C ALA A 56 10.53 -22.80 -5.54
N LEU A 57 11.28 -22.94 -4.46
CA LEU A 57 11.56 -24.25 -3.85
C LEU A 57 10.29 -24.87 -3.25
N LEU A 58 9.50 -24.10 -2.50
CA LEU A 58 8.26 -24.58 -1.89
C LEU A 58 7.24 -25.04 -2.93
N ARG A 59 7.14 -24.32 -4.05
CA ARG A 59 6.30 -24.73 -5.19
C ARG A 59 6.80 -26.02 -5.78
N HIS A 60 8.12 -26.15 -6.02
CA HIS A 60 8.70 -27.40 -6.52
C HIS A 60 8.39 -28.58 -5.61
N PHE A 61 8.43 -28.40 -4.29
CA PHE A 61 8.06 -29.46 -3.33
C PHE A 61 6.60 -29.88 -3.48
N SER A 62 5.69 -28.89 -3.60
CA SER A 62 4.27 -29.17 -3.81
C SER A 62 3.99 -29.93 -5.10
N ASP A 63 4.73 -29.61 -6.15
CA ASP A 63 4.53 -30.23 -7.46
C ASP A 63 5.16 -31.61 -7.53
N LYS A 64 6.34 -31.81 -6.92
CA LYS A 64 7.13 -33.04 -7.05
C LYS A 64 6.76 -34.13 -6.03
N LEU A 65 6.58 -33.79 -4.75
CA LEU A 65 6.46 -34.80 -3.70
C LEU A 65 5.21 -35.71 -3.80
N PRO A 66 4.06 -35.25 -4.33
CA PRO A 66 2.92 -36.12 -4.58
C PRO A 66 3.13 -37.16 -5.70
N ILE A 67 4.14 -36.94 -6.55
CA ILE A 67 4.41 -37.80 -7.73
C ILE A 67 5.51 -38.80 -7.40
N SER A 68 5.18 -40.07 -7.35
CA SER A 68 6.12 -41.15 -7.14
C SER A 68 6.04 -42.19 -8.26
N ARG A 69 7.16 -42.80 -8.56
CA ARG A 69 7.25 -43.94 -9.51
C ARG A 69 7.04 -45.24 -8.79
N TRP A 70 6.02 -45.99 -9.15
CA TRP A 70 5.74 -47.35 -8.63
C TRP A 70 5.73 -47.38 -7.09
N GLN A 71 6.48 -48.28 -6.48
CA GLN A 71 6.56 -48.45 -5.03
C GLN A 71 7.58 -47.49 -4.37
N ARG A 72 8.54 -46.97 -5.14
CA ARG A 72 9.61 -46.10 -4.63
C ARG A 72 10.20 -45.21 -5.69
N ASP A 73 10.36 -43.94 -5.32
CA ASP A 73 11.06 -42.92 -6.10
C ASP A 73 12.18 -42.29 -5.26
N LEU A 74 13.44 -42.48 -5.66
CA LEU A 74 14.60 -41.89 -4.96
C LEU A 74 14.79 -40.42 -5.25
N THR A 75 14.06 -39.83 -6.19
CA THR A 75 14.13 -38.36 -6.46
C THR A 75 13.61 -37.57 -5.27
N ASP A 76 12.74 -38.13 -4.42
CA ASP A 76 12.26 -37.52 -3.20
C ASP A 76 13.39 -37.18 -2.23
N SER A 77 14.37 -38.08 -2.12
CA SER A 77 15.55 -37.90 -1.27
C SER A 77 16.35 -36.65 -1.65
N THR A 78 16.50 -36.37 -2.94
CA THR A 78 17.16 -35.16 -3.45
C THR A 78 16.37 -33.92 -3.14
N VAL A 79 15.05 -33.95 -3.35
CA VAL A 79 14.14 -32.82 -3.13
C VAL A 79 14.07 -32.45 -1.65
N LEU A 80 13.87 -33.45 -0.77
CA LEU A 80 13.74 -33.26 0.68
C LEU A 80 14.97 -32.66 1.35
N ARG A 81 16.18 -32.87 0.79
CA ARG A 81 17.40 -32.25 1.30
C ARG A 81 17.37 -30.70 1.18
N ASN A 82 16.52 -30.16 0.34
CA ASN A 82 16.40 -28.71 0.10
C ASN A 82 15.29 -28.05 0.94
N VAL A 83 14.55 -28.79 1.76
CA VAL A 83 13.49 -28.20 2.61
C VAL A 83 14.08 -27.17 3.56
N GLY A 84 15.21 -27.46 4.20
CA GLY A 84 15.91 -26.50 5.07
C GLY A 84 16.37 -25.23 4.35
N VAL A 85 16.72 -25.33 3.08
CA VAL A 85 17.11 -24.17 2.25
C VAL A 85 15.92 -23.24 2.05
N ALA A 86 14.77 -23.79 1.66
CA ALA A 86 13.54 -23.00 1.48
C ALA A 86 13.09 -22.28 2.77
N LEU A 87 13.13 -22.99 3.90
CA LEU A 87 12.81 -22.43 5.21
C LEU A 87 13.86 -21.40 5.65
N GLY A 88 15.14 -21.65 5.36
CA GLY A 88 16.23 -20.71 5.65
C GLY A 88 16.06 -19.38 4.92
N HIS A 89 15.77 -19.41 3.62
CA HIS A 89 15.47 -18.20 2.83
C HIS A 89 14.24 -17.46 3.37
N SER A 90 13.17 -18.18 3.74
CA SER A 90 11.99 -17.57 4.37
C SER A 90 12.35 -16.86 5.68
N LEU A 91 13.13 -17.50 6.54
CA LEU A 91 13.54 -16.92 7.82
C LEU A 91 14.42 -15.68 7.65
N ILE A 92 15.38 -15.72 6.71
CA ILE A 92 16.22 -14.56 6.36
C ILE A 92 15.35 -13.38 5.93
N ALA A 93 14.39 -13.64 5.04
CA ALA A 93 13.45 -12.63 4.55
C ALA A 93 12.61 -12.02 5.68
N TRP A 94 12.02 -12.84 6.54
CA TRP A 94 11.20 -12.36 7.66
C TRP A 94 12.00 -11.49 8.62
N ARG A 95 13.24 -11.85 8.91
CA ARG A 95 14.15 -11.06 9.75
C ARG A 95 14.54 -9.75 9.04
N ALA A 96 14.79 -9.77 7.74
CA ALA A 96 15.07 -8.57 6.96
C ALA A 96 13.87 -7.60 6.99
N LEU A 97 12.64 -8.10 6.76
CA LEU A 97 11.43 -7.30 6.89
C LEU A 97 11.29 -6.68 8.28
N GLY A 98 11.47 -7.46 9.33
CA GLY A 98 11.40 -6.95 10.71
C GLY A 98 12.38 -5.81 10.96
N ARG A 99 13.64 -5.91 10.47
CA ARG A 99 14.61 -4.81 10.56
C ARG A 99 14.19 -3.60 9.71
N GLY A 100 13.75 -3.84 8.48
CA GLY A 100 13.32 -2.78 7.57
C GLY A 100 12.17 -1.96 8.15
N LEU A 101 11.15 -2.62 8.70
CA LEU A 101 10.00 -1.95 9.33
C LEU A 101 10.39 -1.07 10.52
N GLN A 102 11.42 -1.42 11.27
CA GLN A 102 11.93 -0.58 12.37
C GLN A 102 12.63 0.69 11.89
N LYS A 103 13.06 0.72 10.64
CA LYS A 103 13.80 1.84 10.04
C LYS A 103 12.93 2.82 9.27
N VAL A 104 11.69 2.47 8.94
CA VAL A 104 10.80 3.35 8.17
C VAL A 104 9.92 4.18 9.09
N ALA A 105 9.63 5.39 8.63
CA ALA A 105 8.67 6.29 9.27
C ALA A 105 7.90 7.04 8.18
N ALA A 106 6.63 7.35 8.44
CA ALA A 106 5.83 8.18 7.55
C ALA A 106 6.44 9.58 7.42
N ASP A 107 6.36 10.15 6.23
CA ASP A 107 6.64 11.57 5.97
C ASP A 107 5.31 12.35 5.91
N PRO A 108 4.86 12.95 7.02
CA PRO A 108 3.59 13.64 7.05
C PRO A 108 3.55 14.82 6.09
N VAL A 109 4.65 15.53 5.91
CA VAL A 109 4.72 16.69 5.01
C VAL A 109 4.48 16.29 3.56
N ARG A 110 5.08 15.18 3.14
CA ARG A 110 4.91 14.66 1.79
C ARG A 110 3.50 14.09 1.58
N LEU A 111 2.98 13.37 2.55
CA LEU A 111 1.63 12.82 2.51
C LEU A 111 0.57 13.92 2.46
N ASP A 112 0.69 14.93 3.32
CA ASP A 112 -0.23 16.07 3.36
C ASP A 112 -0.21 16.88 2.05
N ALA A 113 0.99 17.08 1.47
CA ALA A 113 1.12 17.80 0.20
C ALA A 113 0.43 17.08 -0.96
N ASP A 114 0.54 15.76 -1.04
CA ASP A 114 -0.10 14.98 -2.11
C ASP A 114 -1.61 14.86 -1.91
N VAL A 115 -2.05 14.55 -0.69
CA VAL A 115 -3.49 14.42 -0.38
C VAL A 115 -4.18 15.79 -0.43
N GLY A 116 -3.57 16.85 0.07
CA GLY A 116 -4.16 18.19 0.11
C GLY A 116 -4.49 18.78 -1.27
N ASN A 117 -3.83 18.28 -2.31
CA ASN A 117 -4.10 18.66 -3.70
C ASN A 117 -5.11 17.74 -4.40
N ALA A 118 -5.50 16.62 -3.79
CA ALA A 118 -6.35 15.59 -4.39
C ALA A 118 -7.86 15.86 -4.13
N TRP A 119 -8.34 17.05 -4.52
CA TRP A 119 -9.74 17.47 -4.29
C TRP A 119 -10.78 16.56 -4.94
N GLU A 120 -10.40 15.83 -5.98
CA GLU A 120 -11.26 14.84 -6.65
C GLU A 120 -11.71 13.70 -5.73
N VAL A 121 -10.97 13.38 -4.67
CA VAL A 121 -11.37 12.32 -3.70
C VAL A 121 -12.67 12.68 -2.97
N LEU A 122 -12.98 13.97 -2.84
CA LEU A 122 -14.22 14.44 -2.23
C LEU A 122 -15.46 14.23 -3.12
N GLY A 123 -15.26 13.86 -4.38
CA GLY A 123 -16.36 13.48 -5.29
C GLY A 123 -17.19 12.33 -4.73
N GLU A 124 -16.57 11.39 -4.02
CA GLU A 124 -17.29 10.29 -3.34
C GLU A 124 -18.25 10.82 -2.26
N ALA A 125 -17.78 11.74 -1.41
CA ALA A 125 -18.61 12.36 -0.38
C ALA A 125 -19.82 13.10 -0.98
N VAL A 126 -19.58 13.88 -2.03
CA VAL A 126 -20.65 14.60 -2.75
C VAL A 126 -21.66 13.62 -3.33
N GLN A 127 -21.19 12.56 -3.99
CA GLN A 127 -22.07 11.54 -4.57
C GLN A 127 -22.90 10.80 -3.51
N THR A 128 -22.30 10.49 -2.38
CA THR A 128 -22.97 9.81 -1.27
C THR A 128 -24.12 10.66 -0.73
N VAL A 129 -23.89 11.96 -0.52
CA VAL A 129 -24.93 12.89 -0.05
C VAL A 129 -26.02 13.08 -1.11
N LEU A 130 -25.67 13.22 -2.39
CA LEU A 130 -26.66 13.31 -3.48
C LEU A 130 -27.56 12.08 -3.53
N ARG A 131 -27.01 10.88 -3.39
CA ARG A 131 -27.81 9.63 -3.34
C ARG A 131 -28.71 9.58 -2.11
N ALA A 132 -28.18 9.92 -0.95
CA ALA A 132 -28.94 9.90 0.30
C ALA A 132 -30.10 10.90 0.29
N SER A 133 -29.94 12.05 -0.38
CA SER A 133 -30.99 13.08 -0.54
C SER A 133 -32.03 12.74 -1.59
N GLY A 134 -31.86 11.66 -2.37
CA GLY A 134 -32.74 11.33 -3.47
C GLY A 134 -32.68 12.31 -4.65
N ALA A 135 -31.65 13.13 -4.74
CA ALA A 135 -31.51 14.14 -5.77
C ALA A 135 -31.41 13.51 -7.17
N PRO A 136 -32.31 13.82 -8.12
CA PRO A 136 -32.28 13.21 -9.44
C PRO A 136 -31.06 13.68 -10.25
N GLY A 137 -30.46 12.75 -11.01
CA GLY A 137 -29.33 13.05 -11.90
C GLY A 137 -28.02 13.41 -11.16
N GLY A 138 -27.90 13.05 -9.89
CA GLY A 138 -26.71 13.39 -9.08
C GLY A 138 -25.41 12.81 -9.63
N TYR A 139 -25.45 11.58 -10.13
CA TYR A 139 -24.27 10.93 -10.72
C TYR A 139 -23.84 11.62 -12.03
N GLU A 140 -24.78 11.90 -12.92
CA GLU A 140 -24.52 12.54 -14.21
C GLU A 140 -23.92 13.94 -14.00
N ARG A 141 -24.45 14.72 -13.06
CA ARG A 141 -23.93 16.05 -12.70
C ARG A 141 -22.48 15.99 -12.21
N LEU A 142 -22.18 15.04 -11.31
CA LEU A 142 -20.81 14.87 -10.81
C LEU A 142 -19.87 14.39 -11.91
N LYS A 143 -20.30 13.44 -12.74
CA LYS A 143 -19.53 12.95 -13.88
C LYS A 143 -19.20 14.06 -14.88
N ASP A 144 -20.17 14.93 -15.21
CA ASP A 144 -19.95 16.05 -16.13
C ASP A 144 -19.03 17.11 -15.51
N PHE A 145 -19.11 17.31 -14.20
CA PHE A 145 -18.24 18.22 -13.48
C PHE A 145 -16.79 17.72 -13.45
N THR A 146 -16.56 16.41 -13.18
CA THR A 146 -15.22 15.86 -13.01
C THR A 146 -14.51 15.52 -14.33
N ARG A 147 -15.25 15.39 -15.42
CA ARG A 147 -14.72 14.88 -16.69
C ARG A 147 -13.70 15.82 -17.30
N GLY A 148 -12.42 15.38 -17.34
CA GLY A 148 -11.34 16.07 -18.03
C GLY A 148 -10.93 17.42 -17.41
N ARG A 149 -11.27 17.67 -16.15
CA ARG A 149 -10.91 18.88 -15.41
C ARG A 149 -10.11 18.55 -14.17
N ALA A 150 -9.12 19.37 -13.87
CA ALA A 150 -8.53 19.40 -12.54
C ALA A 150 -9.54 20.05 -11.57
N ILE A 151 -9.73 19.41 -10.42
CA ILE A 151 -10.65 19.89 -9.38
C ILE A 151 -9.80 20.54 -8.29
N ASP A 152 -10.15 21.75 -7.92
CA ASP A 152 -9.60 22.47 -6.78
C ASP A 152 -10.70 22.86 -5.78
N ALA A 153 -10.31 23.48 -4.69
CA ALA A 153 -11.23 23.93 -3.64
C ALA A 153 -12.32 24.85 -4.19
N ALA A 154 -11.95 25.80 -5.03
CA ALA A 154 -12.89 26.82 -5.52
C ALA A 154 -13.90 26.23 -6.49
N THR A 155 -13.45 25.41 -7.44
CA THR A 155 -14.32 24.75 -8.42
C THR A 155 -15.26 23.75 -7.76
N LEU A 156 -14.78 22.99 -6.75
CA LEU A 156 -15.63 22.06 -6.01
C LEU A 156 -16.71 22.82 -5.20
N GLN A 157 -16.35 23.90 -4.52
CA GLN A 157 -17.30 24.71 -3.76
C GLN A 157 -18.37 25.33 -4.67
N GLN A 158 -17.98 25.88 -5.82
CA GLN A 158 -18.93 26.39 -6.81
C GLN A 158 -19.87 25.29 -7.31
N PHE A 159 -19.34 24.10 -7.57
CA PHE A 159 -20.18 22.97 -7.97
C PHE A 159 -21.18 22.58 -6.88
N ILE A 160 -20.77 22.52 -5.60
CA ILE A 160 -21.65 22.21 -4.46
C ILE A 160 -22.79 23.22 -4.36
N ASP A 161 -22.53 24.49 -4.66
CA ASP A 161 -23.58 25.54 -4.64
C ASP A 161 -24.68 25.31 -5.68
N THR A 162 -24.38 24.65 -6.79
CA THR A 162 -25.36 24.33 -7.83
C THR A 162 -26.20 23.08 -7.51
N LEU A 163 -25.85 22.33 -6.44
CA LEU A 163 -26.52 21.08 -6.13
C LEU A 163 -27.89 21.32 -5.47
N PRO A 164 -28.92 20.49 -5.82
CA PRO A 164 -30.24 20.57 -5.22
C PRO A 164 -30.25 19.93 -3.81
N LEU A 165 -29.46 20.46 -2.91
CA LEU A 165 -29.31 20.01 -1.55
C LEU A 165 -29.76 21.09 -0.55
N PRO A 166 -30.21 20.72 0.65
CA PRO A 166 -30.44 21.65 1.76
C PRO A 166 -29.17 22.46 2.07
N ALA A 167 -29.35 23.72 2.47
CA ALA A 167 -28.22 24.61 2.79
C ALA A 167 -27.23 24.00 3.79
N ALA A 168 -27.74 23.34 4.84
CA ALA A 168 -26.90 22.68 5.85
C ALA A 168 -25.98 21.59 5.23
N GLU A 169 -26.51 20.79 4.29
CA GLU A 169 -25.72 19.74 3.61
C GLU A 169 -24.66 20.36 2.68
N ARG A 170 -24.99 21.44 1.97
CA ARG A 170 -24.00 22.14 1.14
C ARG A 170 -22.87 22.71 1.99
N GLU A 171 -23.17 23.35 3.11
CA GLU A 171 -22.13 23.88 4.01
C GLU A 171 -21.25 22.75 4.61
N ARG A 172 -21.88 21.62 4.97
CA ARG A 172 -21.13 20.44 5.43
C ARG A 172 -20.16 19.90 4.37
N LEU A 173 -20.60 19.80 3.11
CA LEU A 173 -19.75 19.37 2.01
C LEU A 173 -18.62 20.36 1.72
N LYS A 174 -18.89 21.67 1.75
CA LYS A 174 -17.87 22.72 1.55
C LYS A 174 -16.80 22.74 2.66
N ALA A 175 -17.14 22.29 3.85
CA ALA A 175 -16.22 22.18 4.98
C ALA A 175 -15.24 21.02 4.87
N LEU A 176 -15.51 20.04 3.99
CA LEU A 176 -14.61 18.88 3.79
C LEU A 176 -13.28 19.33 3.19
N ARG A 177 -12.25 18.62 3.57
CA ARG A 177 -10.89 18.74 3.03
C ARG A 177 -10.36 17.35 2.72
N PRO A 178 -9.58 17.17 1.64
CA PRO A 178 -9.00 15.87 1.30
C PRO A 178 -8.23 15.25 2.47
N GLU A 179 -7.43 16.03 3.19
CA GLU A 179 -6.57 15.60 4.29
C GLU A 179 -7.37 15.06 5.50
N THR A 180 -8.59 15.52 5.66
CA THR A 180 -9.46 15.12 6.78
C THR A 180 -10.51 14.09 6.40
N TYR A 181 -10.64 13.77 5.12
CA TYR A 181 -11.60 12.78 4.62
C TYR A 181 -11.04 11.35 4.73
N VAL A 182 -10.73 10.94 5.94
CA VAL A 182 -10.09 9.63 6.23
C VAL A 182 -11.06 8.58 6.79
N GLY A 183 -12.31 8.93 7.00
CA GLY A 183 -13.32 8.02 7.55
C GLY A 183 -12.88 7.37 8.87
N LEU A 184 -12.98 6.05 8.94
CA LEU A 184 -12.61 5.26 10.13
C LEU A 184 -11.16 4.74 10.09
N ALA A 185 -10.35 5.10 9.10
CA ALA A 185 -9.02 4.52 8.90
C ALA A 185 -8.14 4.62 10.15
N ALA A 186 -8.08 5.80 10.79
CA ALA A 186 -7.29 5.99 12.00
C ALA A 186 -7.78 5.15 13.19
N THR A 187 -9.09 4.96 13.32
CA THR A 187 -9.70 4.13 14.37
C THR A 187 -9.40 2.66 14.15
N LEU A 188 -9.58 2.18 12.91
CA LEU A 188 -9.32 0.80 12.55
C LEU A 188 -7.83 0.45 12.68
N ALA A 189 -6.94 1.36 12.29
CA ALA A 189 -5.49 1.16 12.43
C ALA A 189 -5.05 0.98 13.90
N ARG A 190 -5.69 1.66 14.84
CA ARG A 190 -5.39 1.50 16.28
C ARG A 190 -5.87 0.17 16.85
N GLN A 191 -6.89 -0.43 16.26
CA GLN A 191 -7.45 -1.71 16.71
C GLN A 191 -6.65 -2.93 16.25
N ILE A 192 -5.70 -2.78 15.32
CA ILE A 192 -4.88 -3.91 14.81
C ILE A 192 -3.88 -4.40 15.88
N GLY A 193 -3.58 -3.61 16.90
CA GLY A 193 -2.62 -3.95 17.96
C GLY A 193 -3.23 -4.59 19.22
N ASP A 194 -4.55 -4.69 19.28
CA ASP A 194 -5.32 -5.33 20.36
C ASP A 194 -5.72 -6.76 19.95
#